data_37093810e41e1f5b13b279c66b1134a6
#
_entry.id   37093810e41e1f5b13b279c66b1134a6
#
_cell.length_a   1.000
_cell.length_b   1.000
_cell.length_c   1.000
_cell.angle_alpha   90.00
_cell.angle_beta   90.00
_cell.angle_gamma   90.00
#
_symmetry.space_group_name_H-M   'P 1'
#
loop_
_entity.id
_entity.type
_entity.pdbx_description
1 polymer ?
#
loop_
_entity_poly.entity_id
_entity_poly.type
_entity_poly.pdbx_seq_one_letter_code
_entity_poly.pdbx_strand_id
1 'polypeptide(L)'
;GIDVSLTTSQRFANGIRLNAAFNFSFARNKVIQTFENASTFNNPNRRRTGRPWNSQFGLQALGLYQEEDFESDGVTLKPGLPVPGYGPVRPGDIKYADLAGPPGPDGKPTAPDGIINSNDETFIGDPLFPQIIFGLNMDVSWKGFDLSMLWQGGGKAAVRLASEMAFPFFNGAKVFREQTDFWTPGNRDASYPRLLPAQPSNNTQTSSFWIKDGTYLRLKTLELGYTIPDAVLQKMHMRSVRFFVSGQNLLTFSKLKFLDPELGNPRARYYFQQKIFSFGVNVGF
;
A
#
# COMPACT_ATOMS: atom_id res chain seq x y z
N GLY A 1 -12.00 -1.65 -18.49
CA GLY A 1 -11.51 -2.76 -17.70
C GLY A 1 -11.28 -4.01 -18.55
N ILE A 2 -10.58 -4.95 -17.98
CA ILE A 2 -10.31 -6.26 -18.58
C ILE A 2 -10.43 -7.27 -17.47
N ASP A 3 -11.23 -8.32 -17.71
CA ASP A 3 -11.33 -9.47 -16.83
C ASP A 3 -10.88 -10.72 -17.57
N VAL A 4 -10.00 -11.50 -16.93
CA VAL A 4 -9.45 -12.74 -17.49
C VAL A 4 -9.65 -13.85 -16.49
N SER A 5 -10.20 -14.99 -16.94
CA SER A 5 -10.30 -16.20 -16.14
C SER A 5 -9.73 -17.36 -16.94
N LEU A 6 -8.73 -18.02 -16.36
CA LEU A 6 -8.06 -19.18 -16.96
C LEU A 6 -8.19 -20.36 -16.00
N THR A 7 -8.74 -21.47 -16.48
CA THR A 7 -8.86 -22.69 -15.70
C THR A 7 -8.21 -23.85 -16.42
N THR A 8 -7.60 -24.74 -15.66
CA THR A 8 -7.06 -25.99 -16.19
C THR A 8 -7.32 -27.14 -15.23
N SER A 9 -7.60 -28.29 -15.78
CA SER A 9 -7.70 -29.55 -15.03
C SER A 9 -6.91 -30.61 -15.82
N GLN A 10 -5.85 -31.10 -15.23
CA GLN A 10 -4.92 -32.03 -15.88
C GLN A 10 -4.73 -33.29 -15.03
N ARG A 11 -4.65 -34.43 -15.71
CA ARG A 11 -4.26 -35.69 -15.09
C ARG A 11 -3.04 -36.23 -15.84
N PHE A 12 -1.95 -36.33 -15.12
CA PHE A 12 -0.68 -36.80 -15.66
C PHE A 12 -0.57 -38.34 -15.59
N ALA A 13 0.27 -38.91 -16.46
CA ALA A 13 0.47 -40.36 -16.53
C ALA A 13 1.01 -40.98 -15.23
N ASN A 14 1.75 -40.20 -14.42
CA ASN A 14 2.27 -40.58 -13.10
C ASN A 14 1.23 -40.54 -11.98
N GLY A 15 -0.05 -40.24 -12.29
CA GLY A 15 -1.16 -40.19 -11.37
C GLY A 15 -1.36 -38.84 -10.66
N ILE A 16 -0.53 -37.85 -10.94
CA ILE A 16 -0.75 -36.48 -10.43
C ILE A 16 -2.01 -35.88 -11.08
N ARG A 17 -2.85 -35.26 -10.28
CA ARG A 17 -3.96 -34.43 -10.74
C ARG A 17 -3.67 -32.99 -10.33
N LEU A 18 -3.83 -32.06 -11.26
CA LEU A 18 -3.67 -30.63 -11.06
C LEU A 18 -4.95 -29.91 -11.50
N ASN A 19 -5.54 -29.15 -10.61
CA ASN A 19 -6.56 -28.16 -10.95
C ASN A 19 -6.00 -26.78 -10.62
N ALA A 20 -6.11 -25.86 -11.55
CA ALA A 20 -5.72 -24.47 -11.30
C ALA A 20 -6.72 -23.51 -11.93
N ALA A 21 -7.04 -22.44 -11.21
CA ALA A 21 -7.88 -21.35 -11.67
C ALA A 21 -7.19 -20.03 -11.36
N PHE A 22 -6.86 -19.27 -12.39
CA PHE A 22 -6.30 -17.94 -12.31
C PHE A 22 -7.35 -16.93 -12.76
N ASN A 23 -7.60 -15.91 -11.91
CA ASN A 23 -8.48 -14.80 -12.22
C ASN A 23 -7.67 -13.50 -12.12
N PHE A 24 -7.87 -12.63 -13.09
CA PHE A 24 -7.26 -11.31 -13.15
C PHE A 24 -8.31 -10.29 -13.55
N SER A 25 -8.37 -9.19 -12.82
CA SER A 25 -9.23 -8.05 -13.14
C SER A 25 -8.40 -6.77 -13.13
N PHE A 26 -8.49 -6.02 -14.19
CA PHE A 26 -8.04 -4.65 -14.27
C PHE A 26 -9.22 -3.74 -14.51
N ALA A 27 -9.51 -2.84 -13.56
CA ALA A 27 -10.58 -1.86 -13.68
C ALA A 27 -10.04 -0.46 -13.36
N ARG A 28 -10.22 0.46 -14.31
CA ARG A 28 -9.86 1.86 -14.14
C ARG A 28 -11.01 2.75 -14.56
N ASN A 29 -11.54 3.50 -13.62
CA ASN A 29 -12.53 4.52 -13.93
C ASN A 29 -11.86 5.82 -14.39
N LYS A 30 -12.64 6.71 -14.98
CA LYS A 30 -12.23 8.04 -15.39
C LYS A 30 -13.34 9.01 -15.06
N VAL A 31 -13.04 10.04 -14.28
CA VAL A 31 -13.98 11.13 -14.03
C VAL A 31 -14.19 11.88 -15.35
N ILE A 32 -15.40 11.82 -15.89
CA ILE A 32 -15.76 12.51 -17.13
C ILE A 32 -16.08 13.97 -16.83
N GLN A 33 -16.86 14.21 -15.77
CA GLN A 33 -17.28 15.53 -15.36
C GLN A 33 -17.40 15.58 -13.83
N THR A 34 -16.92 16.64 -13.24
CA THR A 34 -17.17 17.06 -11.87
C THR A 34 -17.22 18.58 -11.84
N PHE A 35 -17.90 19.16 -10.85
CA PHE A 35 -18.02 20.61 -10.74
C PHE A 35 -16.75 21.19 -10.09
N GLU A 36 -15.64 21.10 -10.79
CA GLU A 36 -14.40 21.74 -10.38
C GLU A 36 -14.49 23.26 -10.59
N ASN A 37 -13.94 24.01 -9.65
CA ASN A 37 -13.78 25.45 -9.86
C ASN A 37 -12.71 25.72 -10.95
N ALA A 38 -12.73 26.92 -11.51
CA ALA A 38 -11.84 27.29 -12.60
C ALA A 38 -10.36 27.16 -12.24
N SER A 39 -9.97 27.48 -11.01
CA SER A 39 -8.58 27.40 -10.54
C SER A 39 -8.04 25.97 -10.47
N THR A 40 -8.90 24.99 -10.24
CA THR A 40 -8.53 23.56 -10.24
C THR A 40 -8.64 22.99 -11.64
N PHE A 41 -9.72 23.30 -12.36
CA PHE A 41 -9.97 22.75 -13.70
C PHE A 41 -8.93 23.19 -14.74
N ASN A 42 -8.51 24.46 -14.68
CA ASN A 42 -7.51 25.02 -15.60
C ASN A 42 -6.05 24.65 -15.21
N ASN A 43 -5.85 24.13 -14.01
CA ASN A 43 -4.54 23.68 -13.56
C ASN A 43 -4.34 22.18 -13.86
N PRO A 44 -3.48 21.80 -14.85
CA PRO A 44 -3.26 20.41 -15.23
C PRO A 44 -2.71 19.55 -14.08
N ASN A 45 -2.00 20.15 -13.13
CA ASN A 45 -1.46 19.44 -11.96
C ASN A 45 -2.56 19.06 -10.96
N ARG A 46 -3.56 19.92 -10.77
CA ARG A 46 -4.64 19.77 -9.79
C ARG A 46 -5.93 19.21 -10.37
N ARG A 47 -6.08 19.22 -11.69
CA ARG A 47 -7.29 18.81 -12.40
C ARG A 47 -7.65 17.36 -12.09
N ARG A 48 -8.88 17.13 -11.61
CA ARG A 48 -9.43 15.79 -11.30
C ARG A 48 -10.16 15.18 -12.50
N THR A 49 -10.84 16.02 -13.30
CA THR A 49 -11.48 15.59 -14.54
C THR A 49 -10.46 14.95 -15.48
N GLY A 50 -10.76 13.76 -15.96
CA GLY A 50 -9.88 12.95 -16.80
C GLY A 50 -9.00 11.96 -16.03
N ARG A 51 -8.98 12.01 -14.70
CA ARG A 51 -8.24 11.08 -13.82
C ARG A 51 -9.17 10.05 -13.16
N PRO A 52 -8.64 8.97 -12.62
CA PRO A 52 -9.43 8.05 -11.81
C PRO A 52 -10.02 8.73 -10.57
N TRP A 53 -11.22 8.31 -10.19
CA TRP A 53 -11.81 8.71 -8.91
C TRP A 53 -10.89 8.30 -7.74
N ASN A 54 -10.84 9.12 -6.71
CA ASN A 54 -9.95 8.94 -5.55
C ASN A 54 -8.45 8.94 -5.86
N SER A 55 -8.03 9.47 -7.01
CA SER A 55 -6.62 9.82 -7.22
C SER A 55 -6.12 10.74 -6.11
N GLN A 56 -4.90 10.52 -5.65
CA GLN A 56 -4.33 11.30 -4.55
C GLN A 56 -3.67 12.57 -5.11
N PHE A 57 -3.97 13.70 -4.47
CA PHE A 57 -3.40 15.01 -4.78
C PHE A 57 -2.76 15.60 -3.53
N GLY A 58 -1.71 16.35 -3.70
CA GLY A 58 -0.96 17.01 -2.64
C GLY A 58 0.41 17.47 -3.11
N LEU A 59 1.29 17.76 -2.19
CA LEU A 59 2.65 18.21 -2.48
C LEU A 59 3.56 17.04 -2.87
N GLN A 60 4.42 17.27 -3.84
CA GLN A 60 5.45 16.30 -4.19
C GLN A 60 6.64 16.44 -3.24
N ALA A 61 6.89 15.42 -2.43
CA ALA A 61 8.04 15.38 -1.54
C ALA A 61 9.32 15.04 -2.33
N LEU A 62 10.40 15.74 -2.01
CA LEU A 62 11.75 15.53 -2.54
C LEU A 62 12.66 14.80 -1.52
N GLY A 63 12.14 14.46 -0.35
CA GLY A 63 12.88 13.88 0.77
C GLY A 63 12.81 14.77 2.00
N LEU A 64 13.87 14.75 2.79
CA LEU A 64 14.00 15.55 4.01
C LEU A 64 15.05 16.65 3.82
N TYR A 65 14.78 17.82 4.39
CA TYR A 65 15.80 18.87 4.46
C TYR A 65 17.02 18.34 5.22
N GLN A 66 18.20 18.66 4.68
CA GLN A 66 19.48 18.32 5.28
C GLN A 66 20.14 19.57 5.88
N GLU A 67 21.17 19.39 6.70
CA GLU A 67 21.89 20.51 7.30
C GLU A 67 22.49 21.45 6.24
N GLU A 68 22.89 20.89 5.08
CA GLU A 68 23.45 21.66 3.95
C GLU A 68 22.44 22.55 3.24
N ASP A 69 21.14 22.33 3.45
CA ASP A 69 20.08 23.19 2.89
C ASP A 69 19.97 24.53 3.68
N PHE A 70 20.66 24.64 4.81
CA PHE A 70 20.57 25.81 5.71
C PHE A 70 21.90 26.55 5.79
N GLU A 71 21.83 27.82 6.19
CA GLU A 71 23.01 28.60 6.59
C GLU A 71 23.57 28.03 7.90
N SER A 72 24.71 28.57 8.33
CA SER A 72 25.43 28.12 9.53
C SER A 72 24.58 28.22 10.83
N ASP A 73 23.51 28.98 10.81
CA ASP A 73 22.57 29.11 11.93
C ASP A 73 21.61 27.91 12.07
N GLY A 74 21.56 27.00 11.08
CA GLY A 74 20.66 25.85 11.05
C GLY A 74 19.16 26.21 10.97
N VAL A 75 18.85 27.45 10.62
CA VAL A 75 17.50 28.03 10.65
C VAL A 75 17.11 28.64 9.32
N THR A 76 18.02 29.40 8.73
CA THR A 76 17.83 30.15 7.50
C THR A 76 18.13 29.23 6.32
N LEU A 77 17.16 29.06 5.42
CA LEU A 77 17.39 28.32 4.16
C LEU A 77 18.38 29.06 3.29
N LYS A 78 19.25 28.31 2.62
CA LYS A 78 20.20 28.88 1.66
C LYS A 78 19.47 29.54 0.48
N PRO A 79 20.03 30.62 -0.10
CA PRO A 79 19.51 31.24 -1.31
C PRO A 79 19.29 30.23 -2.44
N GLY A 80 18.17 30.39 -3.17
CA GLY A 80 17.81 29.51 -4.27
C GLY A 80 16.95 28.30 -3.89
N LEU A 81 16.73 28.04 -2.60
CA LEU A 81 15.76 27.07 -2.15
C LEU A 81 14.37 27.71 -1.99
N PRO A 82 13.29 27.03 -2.42
CA PRO A 82 11.92 27.52 -2.23
C PRO A 82 11.58 27.72 -0.75
N VAL A 83 10.86 28.78 -0.46
CA VAL A 83 10.43 29.13 0.91
C VAL A 83 9.15 28.34 1.25
N PRO A 84 9.11 27.56 2.35
CA PRO A 84 7.91 26.85 2.76
C PRO A 84 6.82 27.82 3.24
N GLY A 85 5.68 27.86 2.55
CA GLY A 85 4.52 28.68 2.91
C GLY A 85 3.70 28.11 4.09
N TYR A 86 4.01 26.91 4.56
CA TYR A 86 3.31 26.24 5.68
C TYR A 86 4.01 26.41 7.03
N GLY A 87 4.96 27.33 7.12
CA GLY A 87 5.68 27.64 8.35
C GLY A 87 7.18 27.30 8.29
N PRO A 88 7.91 27.67 9.33
CA PRO A 88 9.36 27.50 9.37
C PRO A 88 9.74 26.02 9.38
N VAL A 89 10.81 25.69 8.68
CA VAL A 89 11.40 24.34 8.60
C VAL A 89 12.79 24.28 9.24
N ARG A 90 13.24 23.08 9.49
CA ARG A 90 14.57 22.75 10.04
C ARG A 90 15.12 21.51 9.33
N PRO A 91 16.40 21.20 9.48
CA PRO A 91 16.94 19.90 9.05
C PRO A 91 16.07 18.76 9.60
N GLY A 92 15.75 17.80 8.72
CA GLY A 92 14.87 16.68 9.02
C GLY A 92 13.36 16.92 8.82
N ASP A 93 12.94 18.11 8.41
CA ASP A 93 11.56 18.36 7.97
C ASP A 93 11.40 17.97 6.49
N ILE A 94 10.16 17.74 6.04
CA ILE A 94 9.89 17.31 4.66
C ILE A 94 10.12 18.46 3.69
N LYS A 95 10.91 18.19 2.64
CA LYS A 95 11.20 19.10 1.54
C LYS A 95 10.26 18.83 0.38
N TYR A 96 9.65 19.87 -0.16
CA TYR A 96 8.69 19.77 -1.27
C TYR A 96 9.21 20.43 -2.55
N ALA A 97 8.67 19.99 -3.69
CA ALA A 97 8.93 20.62 -4.97
C ALA A 97 8.06 21.87 -5.16
N ASP A 98 8.67 22.93 -5.64
CA ASP A 98 8.01 24.12 -6.20
C ASP A 98 7.69 23.80 -7.65
N LEU A 99 6.42 23.62 -7.97
CA LEU A 99 5.95 23.18 -9.28
C LEU A 99 5.26 24.27 -10.08
N ALA A 100 4.66 25.25 -9.39
CA ALA A 100 3.87 26.28 -10.03
C ALA A 100 3.63 27.50 -9.12
N GLY A 101 3.62 28.65 -9.71
CA GLY A 101 3.16 29.90 -9.07
C GLY A 101 1.63 30.08 -9.17
N PRO A 102 1.12 31.23 -8.73
CA PRO A 102 -0.30 31.55 -8.74
C PRO A 102 -0.88 31.54 -10.17
N PRO A 103 -2.20 31.32 -10.31
CA PRO A 103 -2.85 31.34 -11.62
C PRO A 103 -2.69 32.67 -12.33
N GLY A 104 -2.30 32.61 -13.60
CA GLY A 104 -2.28 33.76 -14.49
C GLY A 104 -3.70 34.22 -14.90
N PRO A 105 -3.81 35.27 -15.73
CA PRO A 105 -5.10 35.80 -16.21
C PRO A 105 -5.95 34.76 -16.94
N ASP A 106 -5.33 33.76 -17.56
CA ASP A 106 -6.00 32.65 -18.26
C ASP A 106 -6.41 31.50 -17.33
N GLY A 107 -6.17 31.62 -16.02
CA GLY A 107 -6.45 30.63 -14.99
C GLY A 107 -5.48 29.45 -14.95
N LYS A 108 -4.44 29.46 -15.80
CA LYS A 108 -3.40 28.42 -15.76
C LYS A 108 -2.32 28.75 -14.75
N PRO A 109 -1.64 27.75 -14.19
CA PRO A 109 -0.51 27.98 -13.28
C PRO A 109 0.63 28.68 -14.02
N THR A 110 1.28 29.60 -13.34
CA THR A 110 2.53 30.22 -13.82
C THR A 110 3.72 29.31 -13.51
N ALA A 111 4.92 29.72 -13.90
CA ALA A 111 6.16 29.04 -13.53
C ALA A 111 6.33 29.02 -12.00
N PRO A 112 7.19 28.12 -11.47
CA PRO A 112 7.60 28.11 -10.06
C PRO A 112 7.97 29.51 -9.56
N ASP A 113 7.44 29.88 -8.38
CA ASP A 113 7.56 31.23 -7.84
C ASP A 113 8.48 31.34 -6.61
N GLY A 114 9.11 30.25 -6.23
CA GLY A 114 10.00 30.16 -5.06
C GLY A 114 9.26 30.00 -3.73
N ILE A 115 7.95 29.75 -3.75
CA ILE A 115 7.14 29.61 -2.51
C ILE A 115 6.33 28.33 -2.55
N ILE A 116 6.58 27.41 -1.63
CA ILE A 116 5.81 26.16 -1.51
C ILE A 116 4.46 26.44 -0.86
N ASN A 117 3.40 26.25 -1.64
CA ASN A 117 2.03 26.44 -1.17
C ASN A 117 1.02 25.54 -1.92
N SER A 118 -0.28 25.83 -1.85
CA SER A 118 -1.30 25.02 -2.53
C SER A 118 -1.24 25.07 -4.07
N ASN A 119 -0.50 25.99 -4.68
CA ASN A 119 -0.31 26.02 -6.14
C ASN A 119 0.58 24.87 -6.61
N ASP A 120 1.44 24.34 -5.73
CA ASP A 120 2.37 23.23 -6.00
C ASP A 120 1.74 21.85 -5.87
N GLU A 121 0.45 21.80 -5.47
CA GLU A 121 -0.23 20.51 -5.40
C GLU A 121 -0.32 19.85 -6.76
N THR A 122 -0.02 18.57 -6.81
CA THR A 122 -0.07 17.76 -8.02
C THR A 122 -0.65 16.37 -7.74
N PHE A 123 -0.78 15.56 -8.76
CA PHE A 123 -1.10 14.14 -8.62
C PHE A 123 0.09 13.40 -7.96
N ILE A 124 -0.15 12.82 -6.80
CA ILE A 124 0.90 12.20 -5.98
C ILE A 124 0.72 10.68 -5.78
N GLY A 125 -0.32 10.08 -6.30
CA GLY A 125 -0.49 8.64 -6.16
C GLY A 125 -1.78 8.07 -6.71
N ASP A 126 -1.77 6.77 -6.93
CA ASP A 126 -2.90 5.98 -7.38
C ASP A 126 -4.10 6.10 -6.40
N PRO A 127 -5.31 5.69 -6.82
CA PRO A 127 -6.45 5.57 -5.93
C PRO A 127 -6.18 4.67 -4.72
N LEU A 128 -6.93 4.87 -3.64
CA LEU A 128 -6.84 4.02 -2.44
C LEU A 128 -7.40 2.60 -2.67
N PHE A 129 -8.11 2.38 -3.78
CA PHE A 129 -8.63 1.06 -4.16
C PHE A 129 -7.76 0.45 -5.26
N PRO A 130 -7.43 -0.85 -5.17
CA PRO A 130 -6.68 -1.54 -6.20
C PRO A 130 -7.36 -1.45 -7.57
N GLN A 131 -6.62 -1.04 -8.59
CA GLN A 131 -7.08 -1.10 -9.99
C GLN A 131 -6.81 -2.48 -10.60
N ILE A 132 -5.90 -3.24 -10.02
CA ILE A 132 -5.57 -4.61 -10.38
C ILE A 132 -5.90 -5.50 -9.20
N ILE A 133 -6.67 -6.57 -9.46
CA ILE A 133 -6.94 -7.64 -8.49
C ILE A 133 -6.68 -8.95 -9.21
N PHE A 134 -5.99 -9.87 -8.57
CA PHE A 134 -5.77 -11.20 -9.12
C PHE A 134 -5.78 -12.27 -8.04
N GLY A 135 -6.13 -13.49 -8.45
CA GLY A 135 -6.16 -14.66 -7.59
C GLY A 135 -5.74 -15.90 -8.35
N LEU A 136 -5.03 -16.79 -7.68
CA LEU A 136 -4.68 -18.12 -8.17
C LEU A 136 -5.11 -19.15 -7.12
N ASN A 137 -6.06 -19.99 -7.50
CA ASN A 137 -6.38 -21.20 -6.77
C ASN A 137 -5.68 -22.39 -7.44
N MET A 138 -5.05 -23.23 -6.65
CA MET A 138 -4.34 -24.41 -7.17
C MET A 138 -4.52 -25.59 -6.22
N ASP A 139 -4.97 -26.72 -6.79
CA ASP A 139 -5.13 -27.99 -6.10
C ASP A 139 -4.31 -29.05 -6.80
N VAL A 140 -3.49 -29.76 -6.03
CA VAL A 140 -2.66 -30.88 -6.52
C VAL A 140 -2.96 -32.11 -5.70
N SER A 141 -3.21 -33.26 -6.33
CA SER A 141 -3.36 -34.53 -5.61
C SER A 141 -2.50 -35.62 -6.23
N TRP A 142 -1.89 -36.42 -5.36
CA TRP A 142 -1.03 -37.53 -5.74
C TRP A 142 -0.90 -38.59 -4.65
N LYS A 143 -1.23 -39.85 -4.96
CA LYS A 143 -1.05 -41.00 -4.05
C LYS A 143 -1.55 -40.78 -2.61
N GLY A 144 -2.75 -40.22 -2.47
CA GLY A 144 -3.36 -39.94 -1.18
C GLY A 144 -2.98 -38.58 -0.59
N PHE A 145 -1.93 -37.93 -1.04
CA PHE A 145 -1.64 -36.53 -0.69
C PHE A 145 -2.48 -35.57 -1.52
N ASP A 146 -2.90 -34.49 -0.89
CA ASP A 146 -3.54 -33.35 -1.52
C ASP A 146 -2.96 -32.06 -0.97
N LEU A 147 -2.72 -31.11 -1.86
CA LEU A 147 -2.25 -29.76 -1.55
C LEU A 147 -3.20 -28.78 -2.21
N SER A 148 -3.76 -27.87 -1.40
CA SER A 148 -4.60 -26.77 -1.88
C SER A 148 -4.00 -25.46 -1.47
N MET A 149 -3.98 -24.47 -2.38
CA MET A 149 -3.49 -23.13 -2.07
C MET A 149 -4.29 -22.07 -2.80
N LEU A 150 -4.48 -20.95 -2.10
CA LEU A 150 -5.08 -19.74 -2.63
C LEU A 150 -4.12 -18.57 -2.47
N TRP A 151 -3.71 -18.01 -3.60
CA TRP A 151 -2.98 -16.76 -3.69
C TRP A 151 -3.92 -15.64 -4.11
N GLN A 152 -3.78 -14.48 -3.48
CA GLN A 152 -4.51 -13.27 -3.83
C GLN A 152 -3.56 -12.07 -3.83
N GLY A 153 -3.77 -11.17 -4.78
CA GLY A 153 -2.99 -9.94 -4.85
C GLY A 153 -3.78 -8.76 -5.37
N GLY A 154 -3.26 -7.58 -5.07
CA GLY A 154 -3.78 -6.32 -5.57
C GLY A 154 -2.64 -5.40 -5.96
N GLY A 155 -2.88 -4.54 -6.94
CA GLY A 155 -1.88 -3.59 -7.43
C GLY A 155 -2.49 -2.30 -7.93
N LYS A 156 -1.63 -1.31 -8.19
CA LYS A 156 -2.05 0.05 -8.51
C LYS A 156 -3.02 0.61 -7.47
N ALA A 157 -2.63 0.52 -6.21
CA ALA A 157 -3.32 1.07 -5.06
C ALA A 157 -2.34 1.89 -4.22
N ALA A 158 -2.82 2.99 -3.67
CA ALA A 158 -2.08 3.76 -2.68
C ALA A 158 -2.60 3.47 -1.26
N VAL A 159 -1.71 3.54 -0.28
CA VAL A 159 -2.07 3.61 1.13
C VAL A 159 -1.57 4.93 1.67
N ARG A 160 -2.48 5.77 2.18
CA ARG A 160 -2.11 7.03 2.81
C ARG A 160 -1.91 6.83 4.30
N LEU A 161 -0.73 7.19 4.79
CA LEU A 161 -0.48 7.29 6.23
C LEU A 161 -1.09 8.60 6.76
N ALA A 162 -1.74 8.56 7.91
CA ALA A 162 -2.31 9.73 8.56
C ALA A 162 -2.33 9.57 10.07
N SER A 163 -2.48 10.70 10.77
CA SER A 163 -2.65 10.74 12.22
C SER A 163 -1.54 9.94 12.94
N GLU A 164 -1.89 8.95 13.74
CA GLU A 164 -0.96 8.17 14.55
C GLU A 164 0.13 7.46 13.74
N MET A 165 -0.19 7.02 12.51
CA MET A 165 0.78 6.32 11.63
C MET A 165 1.73 7.27 10.92
N ALA A 166 1.30 8.50 10.66
CA ALA A 166 2.15 9.54 10.05
C ALA A 166 2.92 10.34 11.11
N PHE A 167 2.26 10.68 12.23
CA PHE A 167 2.79 11.67 13.17
C PHE A 167 3.03 11.03 14.54
N PRO A 168 4.31 10.92 14.97
CA PRO A 168 4.65 10.52 16.33
C PRO A 168 3.93 11.37 17.36
N PHE A 169 3.51 10.76 18.46
CA PHE A 169 2.80 11.41 19.58
C PHE A 169 1.46 12.06 19.24
N PHE A 170 0.90 11.81 18.06
CA PHE A 170 -0.37 12.38 17.64
C PHE A 170 -1.48 12.11 18.68
N ASN A 171 -2.12 13.18 19.18
CA ASN A 171 -3.14 13.13 20.24
C ASN A 171 -2.70 12.35 21.49
N GLY A 172 -1.45 12.47 21.90
CA GLY A 172 -0.91 11.75 23.06
C GLY A 172 -0.65 10.27 22.83
N ALA A 173 -0.69 9.81 21.58
CA ALA A 173 -0.34 8.43 21.24
C ALA A 173 1.13 8.13 21.48
N LYS A 174 1.45 6.85 21.53
CA LYS A 174 2.84 6.35 21.57
C LYS A 174 3.48 6.42 20.19
N VAL A 175 4.81 6.35 20.14
CA VAL A 175 5.58 6.19 18.91
C VAL A 175 5.51 4.72 18.49
N PHE A 176 5.21 4.46 17.22
CA PHE A 176 5.30 3.12 16.64
C PHE A 176 6.75 2.78 16.34
N ARG A 177 7.05 1.47 16.28
CA ARG A 177 8.40 0.99 15.98
C ARG A 177 8.94 1.55 14.65
N GLU A 178 8.10 1.66 13.65
CA GLU A 178 8.45 2.16 12.32
C GLU A 178 8.86 3.63 12.36
N GLN A 179 8.29 4.41 13.28
CA GLN A 179 8.59 5.82 13.48
C GLN A 179 9.92 6.04 14.23
N THR A 180 10.56 4.97 14.73
CA THR A 180 11.91 5.07 15.31
C THR A 180 13.00 5.23 14.26
N ASP A 181 12.70 4.97 12.97
CA ASP A 181 13.54 5.35 11.83
C ASP A 181 13.26 6.80 11.43
N PHE A 182 13.58 7.73 12.31
CA PHE A 182 13.43 9.17 12.12
C PHE A 182 14.76 9.84 11.79
N TRP A 183 14.67 10.99 11.14
CA TRP A 183 15.83 11.75 10.73
C TRP A 183 16.66 12.26 11.93
N THR A 184 17.96 12.08 11.82
CA THR A 184 19.00 12.70 12.64
C THR A 184 20.21 13.01 11.76
N PRO A 185 21.17 13.84 12.19
CA PRO A 185 22.43 14.04 11.42
C PRO A 185 23.16 12.73 11.07
N GLY A 186 23.00 11.70 11.89
CA GLY A 186 23.57 10.36 11.66
C GLY A 186 22.67 9.40 10.88
N ASN A 187 21.40 9.75 10.62
CA ASN A 187 20.42 8.94 9.87
C ASN A 187 19.66 9.84 8.88
N ARG A 188 20.33 10.22 7.80
CA ARG A 188 19.85 11.23 6.85
C ARG A 188 18.79 10.72 5.88
N ASP A 189 18.80 9.41 5.57
CA ASP A 189 17.88 8.74 4.65
C ASP A 189 16.70 8.09 5.39
N ALA A 190 16.35 8.62 6.57
CA ALA A 190 15.30 8.11 7.42
C ALA A 190 13.92 8.09 6.71
N SER A 191 13.09 7.13 7.09
CA SER A 191 11.73 6.97 6.56
C SER A 191 10.73 7.96 7.16
N TYR A 192 11.08 8.62 8.28
CA TYR A 192 10.27 9.60 8.97
C TYR A 192 11.03 10.92 9.19
N PRO A 193 10.33 12.05 9.25
CA PRO A 193 10.93 13.33 9.62
C PRO A 193 11.54 13.29 11.02
N ARG A 194 12.25 14.34 11.40
CA ARG A 194 12.77 14.49 12.76
C ARG A 194 11.67 14.29 13.81
N LEU A 195 12.03 13.63 14.90
CA LEU A 195 11.09 13.27 15.95
C LEU A 195 10.76 14.49 16.82
N LEU A 196 9.48 14.86 16.88
CA LEU A 196 8.99 15.99 17.65
C LEU A 196 7.72 15.63 18.41
N PRO A 197 7.46 16.21 19.59
CA PRO A 197 6.20 16.04 20.33
C PRO A 197 4.98 16.50 19.53
N ALA A 198 5.14 17.53 18.68
CA ALA A 198 4.15 17.98 17.72
C ALA A 198 4.84 18.28 16.39
N GLN A 199 4.31 17.72 15.32
CA GLN A 199 4.86 17.96 13.99
C GLN A 199 4.54 19.38 13.50
N PRO A 200 5.49 20.07 12.84
CA PRO A 200 5.23 21.37 12.23
C PRO A 200 4.22 21.24 11.08
N SER A 201 3.48 22.31 10.79
CA SER A 201 2.46 22.34 9.74
C SER A 201 2.99 21.89 8.38
N ASN A 202 4.27 22.18 8.09
CA ASN A 202 4.92 21.72 6.87
C ASN A 202 4.90 20.19 6.74
N ASN A 203 5.25 19.44 7.79
CA ASN A 203 5.31 17.99 7.76
C ASN A 203 3.92 17.31 7.73
N THR A 204 2.88 18.04 8.11
CA THR A 204 1.51 17.50 8.16
C THR A 204 0.73 17.68 6.86
N GLN A 205 1.31 18.34 5.86
CA GLN A 205 0.68 18.51 4.56
C GLN A 205 0.44 17.18 3.86
N THR A 206 -0.67 17.08 3.12
CA THR A 206 -0.90 15.94 2.23
C THR A 206 0.18 15.94 1.16
N SER A 207 0.98 14.89 1.13
CA SER A 207 2.13 14.82 0.22
C SER A 207 2.47 13.38 -0.17
N SER A 208 3.27 13.24 -1.21
CA SER A 208 3.77 11.94 -1.65
C SER A 208 4.63 11.24 -0.59
N PHE A 209 5.14 11.97 0.41
CA PHE A 209 5.87 11.39 1.54
C PHE A 209 4.99 10.41 2.34
N TRP A 210 3.72 10.74 2.51
CA TRP A 210 2.74 9.95 3.26
C TRP A 210 1.94 8.98 2.41
N ILE A 211 2.16 8.95 1.10
CA ILE A 211 1.53 7.99 0.19
C ILE A 211 2.49 6.82 -0.04
N LYS A 212 2.04 5.63 0.27
CA LYS A 212 2.82 4.39 0.11
C LYS A 212 2.18 3.49 -0.94
N ASP A 213 3.00 2.67 -1.59
CA ASP A 213 2.55 1.67 -2.56
C ASP A 213 1.81 0.54 -1.81
N GLY A 214 0.53 0.37 -2.11
CA GLY A 214 -0.34 -0.65 -1.53
C GLY A 214 -0.35 -1.98 -2.29
N THR A 215 0.56 -2.19 -3.24
CA THR A 215 0.67 -3.45 -3.99
C THR A 215 1.06 -4.60 -3.08
N TYR A 216 0.39 -5.75 -3.23
CA TYR A 216 0.67 -6.95 -2.45
C TYR A 216 0.37 -8.24 -3.19
N LEU A 217 0.98 -9.32 -2.70
CA LEU A 217 0.65 -10.72 -3.00
C LEU A 217 0.62 -11.49 -1.67
N ARG A 218 -0.46 -12.25 -1.43
CA ARG A 218 -0.66 -12.99 -0.19
C ARG A 218 -1.04 -14.44 -0.45
N LEU A 219 -0.39 -15.37 0.27
CA LEU A 219 -0.86 -16.74 0.40
C LEU A 219 -1.97 -16.76 1.47
N LYS A 220 -3.22 -16.72 0.98
CA LYS A 220 -4.43 -16.65 1.81
C LYS A 220 -4.70 -17.94 2.54
N THR A 221 -4.57 -19.05 1.82
CA THR A 221 -4.82 -20.38 2.36
C THR A 221 -3.80 -21.34 1.79
N LEU A 222 -3.30 -22.22 2.63
CA LEU A 222 -2.51 -23.39 2.27
C LEU A 222 -3.03 -24.56 3.10
N GLU A 223 -3.38 -25.67 2.46
CA GLU A 223 -3.76 -26.90 3.14
C GLU A 223 -3.01 -28.09 2.53
N LEU A 224 -2.43 -28.91 3.36
CA LEU A 224 -1.83 -30.18 3.01
C LEU A 224 -2.59 -31.30 3.71
N GLY A 225 -3.14 -32.22 2.93
CA GLY A 225 -3.88 -33.36 3.41
C GLY A 225 -3.23 -34.68 3.01
N TYR A 226 -3.56 -35.71 3.76
CA TYR A 226 -3.24 -37.10 3.43
C TYR A 226 -4.43 -38.00 3.75
N THR A 227 -4.92 -38.70 2.74
CA THR A 227 -6.00 -39.67 2.86
C THR A 227 -5.41 -41.09 2.92
N ILE A 228 -5.79 -41.83 3.94
CA ILE A 228 -5.34 -43.23 4.11
C ILE A 228 -5.89 -44.09 2.98
N PRO A 229 -5.04 -44.97 2.37
CA PRO A 229 -5.49 -45.86 1.31
C PRO A 229 -6.57 -46.85 1.74
N ASP A 230 -7.55 -47.15 0.85
CA ASP A 230 -8.68 -48.03 1.09
C ASP A 230 -8.29 -49.41 1.65
N ALA A 231 -7.16 -49.99 1.18
CA ALA A 231 -6.66 -51.28 1.67
C ALA A 231 -6.37 -51.33 3.18
N VAL A 232 -6.08 -50.17 3.79
CA VAL A 232 -5.90 -50.02 5.25
C VAL A 232 -7.25 -49.80 5.91
N LEU A 233 -8.10 -48.97 5.31
CA LEU A 233 -9.41 -48.58 5.88
C LEU A 233 -10.38 -49.76 5.97
N GLN A 234 -10.37 -50.65 5.00
CA GLN A 234 -11.20 -51.87 5.03
C GLN A 234 -10.98 -52.73 6.28
N LYS A 235 -9.73 -52.81 6.76
CA LYS A 235 -9.39 -53.54 8.00
C LYS A 235 -9.96 -52.84 9.26
N MET A 236 -10.23 -51.56 9.18
CA MET A 236 -10.73 -50.71 10.27
C MET A 236 -12.24 -50.48 10.21
N HIS A 237 -12.93 -51.04 9.23
CA HIS A 237 -14.37 -50.82 8.96
C HIS A 237 -14.73 -49.34 8.78
N MET A 238 -13.79 -48.55 8.21
CA MET A 238 -13.95 -47.13 7.94
C MET A 238 -14.02 -46.91 6.43
N ARG A 239 -14.77 -45.87 5.98
CA ARG A 239 -14.85 -45.49 4.57
C ARG A 239 -13.75 -44.50 4.16
N SER A 240 -13.43 -43.58 5.03
CA SER A 240 -12.38 -42.61 4.76
C SER A 240 -11.73 -42.10 6.05
N VAL A 241 -10.43 -41.86 6.02
CA VAL A 241 -9.71 -41.12 7.06
C VAL A 241 -8.75 -40.19 6.36
N ARG A 242 -8.90 -38.88 6.58
CA ARG A 242 -8.01 -37.85 6.04
C ARG A 242 -7.49 -36.99 7.17
N PHE A 243 -6.16 -36.89 7.29
CA PHE A 243 -5.47 -35.93 8.14
C PHE A 243 -5.14 -34.68 7.32
N PHE A 244 -5.22 -33.50 7.93
CA PHE A 244 -4.81 -32.29 7.26
C PHE A 244 -4.20 -31.27 8.21
N VAL A 245 -3.36 -30.41 7.64
CA VAL A 245 -2.81 -29.24 8.25
C VAL A 245 -3.14 -28.08 7.33
N SER A 246 -3.72 -27.01 7.86
CA SER A 246 -4.00 -25.81 7.09
C SER A 246 -3.45 -24.56 7.76
N GLY A 247 -3.17 -23.56 6.93
CA GLY A 247 -2.72 -22.27 7.38
C GLY A 247 -3.39 -21.15 6.61
N GLN A 248 -3.66 -20.04 7.29
CA GLN A 248 -4.23 -18.85 6.68
C GLN A 248 -3.30 -17.66 6.83
N ASN A 249 -3.26 -16.79 5.80
CA ASN A 249 -2.45 -15.57 5.76
C ASN A 249 -0.96 -15.80 6.06
N LEU A 250 -0.40 -16.92 5.56
CA LEU A 250 0.94 -17.38 5.94
C LEU A 250 2.04 -16.47 5.44
N LEU A 251 1.94 -16.01 4.20
CA LEU A 251 2.94 -15.18 3.54
C LEU A 251 2.28 -13.95 2.92
N THR A 252 2.92 -12.80 3.11
CA THR A 252 2.52 -11.55 2.45
C THR A 252 3.75 -10.85 1.92
N PHE A 253 3.76 -10.60 0.62
CA PHE A 253 4.77 -9.83 -0.08
C PHE A 253 4.18 -8.43 -0.35
N SER A 254 4.74 -7.42 0.28
CA SER A 254 4.34 -6.01 0.13
C SER A 254 5.49 -5.11 0.53
N LYS A 255 5.49 -3.89 0.01
CA LYS A 255 6.37 -2.81 0.49
C LYS A 255 5.93 -2.27 1.85
N LEU A 256 4.67 -2.47 2.22
CA LEU A 256 4.13 -2.13 3.54
C LEU A 256 4.47 -3.25 4.54
N LYS A 257 5.53 -3.07 5.31
CA LYS A 257 5.99 -4.10 6.26
C LYS A 257 5.26 -4.06 7.60
N PHE A 258 4.61 -2.95 7.91
CA PHE A 258 4.00 -2.66 9.21
C PHE A 258 2.48 -2.40 9.15
N LEU A 259 1.92 -2.37 7.95
CA LEU A 259 0.48 -2.25 7.71
C LEU A 259 -0.02 -3.43 6.89
N ASP A 260 -1.28 -3.78 7.09
CA ASP A 260 -1.93 -4.74 6.21
C ASP A 260 -2.34 -4.04 4.90
N PRO A 261 -1.81 -4.46 3.75
CA PRO A 261 -2.12 -3.80 2.48
C PRO A 261 -3.57 -3.97 2.02
N GLU A 262 -4.31 -4.93 2.58
CA GLU A 262 -5.73 -5.14 2.30
C GLU A 262 -6.64 -4.22 3.13
N LEU A 263 -6.13 -3.69 4.23
CA LEU A 263 -6.88 -2.88 5.16
C LEU A 263 -6.52 -1.41 4.99
N GLY A 264 -7.27 -0.71 4.17
CA GLY A 264 -7.04 0.68 3.77
C GLY A 264 -7.23 1.74 4.86
N ASN A 265 -7.08 1.41 6.15
CA ASN A 265 -7.22 2.38 7.23
C ASN A 265 -5.92 3.17 7.45
N PRO A 266 -5.89 4.48 7.15
CA PRO A 266 -4.69 5.30 7.23
C PRO A 266 -4.14 5.51 8.64
N ARG A 267 -4.90 5.17 9.68
CA ARG A 267 -4.56 5.33 11.10
C ARG A 267 -4.13 4.02 11.76
N ALA A 268 -4.15 2.89 11.03
CA ALA A 268 -3.92 1.54 11.53
C ALA A 268 -4.84 1.14 12.73
N ARG A 269 -6.01 1.75 12.85
CA ARG A 269 -7.00 1.42 13.88
C ARG A 269 -7.88 0.27 13.42
N TYR A 270 -7.32 -0.93 13.36
CA TYR A 270 -8.01 -2.16 13.00
C TYR A 270 -7.33 -3.35 13.68
N TYR A 271 -8.05 -4.48 13.71
CA TYR A 271 -7.48 -5.74 14.14
C TYR A 271 -6.66 -6.33 12.97
N PHE A 272 -5.36 -6.52 13.18
CA PHE A 272 -4.47 -7.07 12.16
C PHE A 272 -4.88 -8.51 11.81
N GLN A 273 -4.77 -8.87 10.55
CA GLN A 273 -5.02 -10.24 10.10
C GLN A 273 -4.00 -11.20 10.74
N GLN A 274 -4.53 -12.24 11.39
CA GLN A 274 -3.72 -13.24 12.07
C GLN A 274 -3.24 -14.30 11.08
N LYS A 275 -2.07 -14.88 11.36
CA LYS A 275 -1.69 -16.17 10.80
C LYS A 275 -2.36 -17.23 11.63
N ILE A 276 -3.13 -18.11 11.00
CA ILE A 276 -3.86 -19.19 11.70
C ILE A 276 -3.32 -20.51 11.19
N PHE A 277 -3.06 -21.43 12.11
CA PHE A 277 -2.71 -22.81 11.82
C PHE A 277 -3.77 -23.73 12.40
N SER A 278 -4.23 -24.68 11.63
CA SER A 278 -5.23 -25.66 12.05
C SER A 278 -4.77 -27.07 11.69
N PHE A 279 -5.12 -28.02 12.56
CA PHE A 279 -4.88 -29.45 12.35
C PHE A 279 -6.23 -30.14 12.47
N GLY A 280 -6.49 -31.10 11.61
CA GLY A 280 -7.76 -31.82 11.66
C GLY A 280 -7.67 -33.23 11.13
N VAL A 281 -8.69 -34.00 11.49
CA VAL A 281 -8.93 -35.35 11.00
C VAL A 281 -10.37 -35.45 10.56
N ASN A 282 -10.60 -35.89 9.32
CA ASN A 282 -11.94 -36.24 8.81
C ASN A 282 -12.07 -37.75 8.80
N VAL A 283 -13.10 -38.27 9.45
CA VAL A 283 -13.39 -39.70 9.53
C VAL A 283 -14.79 -39.97 8.95
N GLY A 284 -14.89 -40.88 8.01
CA GLY A 284 -16.15 -41.40 7.44
C GLY A 284 -16.33 -42.87 7.80
N PHE A 285 -17.50 -43.23 8.25
CA PHE A 285 -17.90 -44.58 8.60
C PHE A 285 -18.83 -45.21 7.56
#